data_ec08a32d5f1179293d2ebfd18df6840a
#
_entry.id   ec08a32d5f1179293d2ebfd18df6840a
#
_cell.length_a   1.000
_cell.length_b   1.000
_cell.length_c   1.000
_cell.angle_alpha   90.00
_cell.angle_beta   90.00
_cell.angle_gamma   90.00
#
_symmetry.space_group_name_H-M   'P 1'
#
loop_
_entity.id
_entity.type
_entity.pdbx_description
1 polymer ?
#
loop_
_entity_poly.entity_id
_entity_poly.type
_entity_poly.pdbx_seq_one_letter_code
_entity_poly.pdbx_strand_id
1 'polypeptide(L)'
;MKLLLTMLIGGIISASAQKTIVDVAVGSSAHTTLVAAVKAADLVTTLQSAGPFTVFAPTNEAFAKLPNGTVETLLKPENKATLAKILTYHVVAGNLDATAVLKAIKDGKGKVTLKAVSGGTLTASIKDGKVILTDEKGGIATVTATDLKAGNGIIHVIDAVVLPK
;
A
#
# COMPACT_ATOMS: atom_id res chain seq x y z
N MET A 1 23.01 9.14 58.36
CA MET A 1 21.75 8.85 57.66
C MET A 1 21.87 9.27 56.22
N LYS A 2 21.95 8.30 55.35
CA LYS A 2 22.03 8.58 53.92
C LYS A 2 20.64 8.37 53.31
N LEU A 3 20.11 9.44 52.79
CA LEU A 3 18.88 9.43 52.01
C LEU A 3 19.29 8.98 50.61
N LEU A 4 18.95 7.75 50.27
CA LEU A 4 19.05 7.29 48.89
C LEU A 4 17.84 7.79 48.13
N LEU A 5 18.05 8.89 47.41
CA LEU A 5 17.08 9.33 46.42
C LEU A 5 17.27 8.45 45.20
N THR A 6 16.49 7.41 45.13
CA THR A 6 16.37 6.62 43.89
C THR A 6 15.59 7.47 42.90
N MET A 7 16.31 8.20 42.09
CA MET A 7 15.72 8.86 40.95
C MET A 7 15.30 7.77 39.96
N LEU A 8 14.05 7.45 39.99
CA LEU A 8 13.45 6.67 38.92
C LEU A 8 13.36 7.58 37.71
N ILE A 9 14.36 7.50 36.86
CA ILE A 9 14.26 8.06 35.54
C ILE A 9 13.30 7.14 34.79
N GLY A 10 12.03 7.47 34.88
CA GLY A 10 11.07 6.97 33.93
C GLY A 10 11.53 7.41 32.56
N GLY A 11 12.16 6.51 31.83
CA GLY A 11 12.44 6.74 30.44
C GLY A 11 11.14 7.05 29.76
N ILE A 12 10.91 8.30 29.44
CA ILE A 12 9.90 8.67 28.48
C ILE A 12 10.43 8.08 27.17
N ILE A 13 9.97 6.90 26.84
CA ILE A 13 10.06 6.42 25.50
C ILE A 13 9.11 7.33 24.74
N SER A 14 9.63 8.44 24.26
CA SER A 14 9.01 9.15 23.16
C SER A 14 9.01 8.18 21.99
N ALA A 15 8.00 7.33 21.94
CA ALA A 15 7.67 6.69 20.71
C ALA A 15 7.37 7.85 19.76
N SER A 16 8.36 8.29 19.01
CA SER A 16 8.12 9.06 17.83
C SER A 16 7.23 8.17 17.00
N ALA A 17 5.94 8.50 16.96
CA ALA A 17 4.97 7.77 16.20
C ALA A 17 5.45 7.82 14.75
N GLN A 18 6.08 6.74 14.29
CA GLN A 18 6.46 6.60 12.90
C GLN A 18 5.19 6.71 12.09
N LYS A 19 5.22 7.52 11.06
CA LYS A 19 4.08 7.67 10.18
C LYS A 19 3.74 6.31 9.57
N THR A 20 2.50 5.92 9.72
CA THR A 20 2.00 4.70 9.09
C THR A 20 1.81 4.91 7.58
N ILE A 21 1.55 3.83 6.87
CA ILE A 21 1.20 3.88 5.45
C ILE A 21 0.05 4.87 5.22
N VAL A 22 -0.95 4.85 6.08
CA VAL A 22 -2.11 5.74 6.00
C VAL A 22 -1.70 7.20 6.20
N ASP A 23 -0.84 7.48 7.18
CA ASP A 23 -0.37 8.84 7.44
C ASP A 23 0.41 9.41 6.26
N VAL A 24 1.23 8.59 5.62
CA VAL A 24 1.96 8.99 4.41
C VAL A 24 0.99 9.29 3.26
N ALA A 25 -0.01 8.45 3.07
CA ALA A 25 -1.02 8.65 2.02
C ALA A 25 -1.86 9.91 2.29
N VAL A 26 -2.27 10.15 3.53
CA VAL A 26 -3.03 11.35 3.91
C VAL A 26 -2.23 12.64 3.64
N GLY A 27 -0.93 12.60 3.85
CA GLY A 27 -0.05 13.73 3.57
C GLY A 27 0.20 13.98 2.07
N SER A 28 -0.24 13.09 1.21
CA SER A 28 -0.04 13.18 -0.24
C SER A 28 -1.29 13.68 -0.95
N SER A 29 -1.18 14.82 -1.62
CA SER A 29 -2.28 15.36 -2.44
C SER A 29 -2.64 14.48 -3.64
N ALA A 30 -1.71 13.64 -4.07
CA ALA A 30 -1.92 12.73 -5.19
C ALA A 30 -2.74 11.47 -4.82
N HIS A 31 -2.99 11.23 -3.55
CA HIS A 31 -3.65 10.03 -3.04
C HIS A 31 -4.94 10.31 -2.27
N THR A 32 -5.57 11.45 -2.48
CA THR A 32 -6.81 11.83 -1.77
C THR A 32 -7.95 10.84 -2.02
N THR A 33 -8.09 10.36 -3.24
CA THR A 33 -9.10 9.35 -3.59
C THR A 33 -8.83 8.02 -2.91
N LEU A 34 -7.56 7.59 -2.87
CA LEU A 34 -7.16 6.37 -2.16
C LEU A 34 -7.49 6.46 -0.67
N VAL A 35 -7.19 7.59 -0.04
CA VAL A 35 -7.49 7.81 1.38
C VAL A 35 -8.99 7.75 1.64
N ALA A 36 -9.80 8.37 0.79
CA ALA A 36 -11.26 8.30 0.89
C ALA A 36 -11.75 6.85 0.75
N ALA A 37 -11.18 6.10 -0.17
CA ALA A 37 -11.52 4.69 -0.37
C ALA A 37 -11.14 3.83 0.83
N VAL A 38 -9.96 4.03 1.39
CA VAL A 38 -9.50 3.30 2.59
C VAL A 38 -10.41 3.58 3.79
N LYS A 39 -10.82 4.83 3.98
CA LYS A 39 -11.77 5.21 5.04
C LYS A 39 -13.15 4.58 4.81
N ALA A 40 -13.66 4.63 3.59
CA ALA A 40 -14.96 4.06 3.24
C ALA A 40 -14.99 2.53 3.42
N ALA A 41 -13.87 1.86 3.22
CA ALA A 41 -13.72 0.43 3.40
C ALA A 41 -13.39 0.00 4.84
N ASP A 42 -13.25 0.95 5.78
CA ASP A 42 -12.82 0.70 7.17
C ASP A 42 -11.46 -0.03 7.27
N LEU A 43 -10.56 0.24 6.34
CA LEU A 43 -9.25 -0.40 6.31
C LEU A 43 -8.16 0.44 7.00
N VAL A 44 -8.47 1.61 7.52
CA VAL A 44 -7.49 2.49 8.17
C VAL A 44 -6.78 1.76 9.30
N THR A 45 -7.52 1.14 10.21
CA THR A 45 -6.96 0.39 11.34
C THR A 45 -6.12 -0.80 10.86
N THR A 46 -6.59 -1.52 9.84
CA THR A 46 -5.86 -2.66 9.27
C THR A 46 -4.52 -2.22 8.69
N LEU A 47 -4.49 -1.13 7.95
CA LEU A 47 -3.27 -0.59 7.35
C LEU A 47 -2.35 0.12 8.35
N GLN A 48 -2.86 0.48 9.51
CA GLN A 48 -2.07 1.03 10.61
C GLN A 48 -1.53 -0.06 11.54
N SER A 49 -1.93 -1.31 11.36
CA SER A 49 -1.48 -2.42 12.20
C SER A 49 0.01 -2.69 12.02
N ALA A 50 0.61 -3.34 13.01
CA ALA A 50 1.99 -3.75 12.96
C ALA A 50 2.18 -4.87 11.94
N GLY A 51 3.18 -4.75 11.11
CA GLY A 51 3.56 -5.76 10.15
C GLY A 51 4.17 -5.07 8.95
N PRO A 52 5.12 -5.67 8.26
CA PRO A 52 5.55 -5.07 7.01
C PRO A 52 4.48 -5.26 5.96
N PHE A 53 4.00 -4.15 5.40
CA PHE A 53 3.10 -4.14 4.25
C PHE A 53 3.76 -3.42 3.09
N THR A 54 3.57 -3.93 1.89
CA THR A 54 3.90 -3.21 0.67
C THR A 54 2.60 -2.79 0.00
N VAL A 55 2.39 -1.50 -0.13
CA VAL A 55 1.16 -0.96 -0.71
C VAL A 55 1.47 -0.36 -2.07
N PHE A 56 0.75 -0.81 -3.07
CA PHE A 56 0.77 -0.18 -4.39
C PHE A 56 -0.33 0.88 -4.41
N ALA A 57 0.06 2.13 -4.24
CA ALA A 57 -0.87 3.24 -4.08
C ALA A 57 -1.20 3.88 -5.43
N PRO A 58 -2.41 3.70 -5.95
CA PRO A 58 -2.83 4.39 -7.17
C PRO A 58 -3.06 5.87 -6.89
N THR A 59 -2.64 6.71 -7.82
CA THR A 59 -2.86 8.15 -7.74
C THR A 59 -4.32 8.51 -8.05
N ASN A 60 -4.70 9.76 -7.81
CA ASN A 60 -6.00 10.28 -8.22
C ASN A 60 -6.23 10.10 -9.73
N GLU A 61 -5.18 10.30 -10.53
CA GLU A 61 -5.22 10.07 -11.97
C GLU A 61 -5.45 8.61 -12.33
N ALA A 62 -4.88 7.68 -11.53
CA ALA A 62 -5.10 6.27 -11.70
C ALA A 62 -6.59 5.90 -11.52
N PHE A 63 -7.23 6.45 -10.52
CA PHE A 63 -8.67 6.29 -10.32
C PHE A 63 -9.48 6.93 -11.44
N ALA A 64 -9.02 8.04 -11.99
CA ALA A 64 -9.69 8.71 -13.11
C ALA A 64 -9.69 7.88 -14.40
N LYS A 65 -8.78 6.93 -14.54
CA LYS A 65 -8.76 6.00 -15.68
C LYS A 65 -9.85 4.94 -15.62
N LEU A 66 -10.48 4.75 -14.46
CA LEU A 66 -11.61 3.85 -14.33
C LEU A 66 -12.85 4.42 -15.05
N PRO A 67 -13.78 3.57 -15.50
CA PRO A 67 -15.01 4.05 -16.11
C PRO A 67 -15.74 5.07 -15.22
N ASN A 68 -16.39 6.04 -15.84
CA ASN A 68 -17.14 7.07 -15.12
C ASN A 68 -18.14 6.43 -14.14
N GLY A 69 -18.14 6.94 -12.90
CA GLY A 69 -19.00 6.46 -11.84
C GLY A 69 -18.52 5.21 -11.11
N THR A 70 -17.44 4.56 -11.56
CA THR A 70 -16.91 3.37 -10.87
C THR A 70 -16.42 3.69 -9.47
N VAL A 71 -15.64 4.76 -9.31
CA VAL A 71 -15.12 5.18 -8.00
C VAL A 71 -16.27 5.56 -7.08
N GLU A 72 -17.20 6.36 -7.55
CA GLU A 72 -18.37 6.79 -6.78
C GLU A 72 -19.21 5.59 -6.33
N THR A 73 -19.41 4.63 -7.23
CA THR A 73 -20.12 3.40 -6.92
C THR A 73 -19.40 2.58 -5.86
N LEU A 74 -18.07 2.44 -5.97
CA LEU A 74 -17.26 1.71 -5.01
C LEU A 74 -17.24 2.38 -3.63
N LEU A 75 -17.36 3.69 -3.57
CA LEU A 75 -17.38 4.43 -2.30
C LEU A 75 -18.72 4.32 -1.56
N LYS A 76 -19.75 3.78 -2.20
CA LYS A 76 -21.04 3.57 -1.54
C LYS A 76 -20.94 2.50 -0.46
N PRO A 77 -21.66 2.67 0.68
CA PRO A 77 -21.69 1.67 1.75
C PRO A 77 -22.08 0.26 1.30
N GLU A 78 -22.93 0.16 0.27
CA GLU A 78 -23.38 -1.10 -0.33
C GLU A 78 -22.24 -1.91 -0.93
N ASN A 79 -21.19 -1.21 -1.40
CA ASN A 79 -20.05 -1.80 -2.08
C ASN A 79 -18.79 -1.86 -1.21
N LYS A 80 -18.93 -1.66 0.08
CA LYS A 80 -17.82 -1.66 1.04
C LYS A 80 -16.97 -2.93 0.94
N ALA A 81 -17.60 -4.09 0.86
CA ALA A 81 -16.88 -5.37 0.76
C ALA A 81 -16.08 -5.47 -0.55
N THR A 82 -16.64 -5.02 -1.66
CA THR A 82 -15.96 -4.98 -2.95
C THR A 82 -14.78 -4.01 -2.92
N LEU A 83 -14.99 -2.84 -2.34
CA LEU A 83 -13.94 -1.84 -2.18
C LEU A 83 -12.80 -2.37 -1.30
N ALA A 84 -13.13 -3.02 -0.18
CA ALA A 84 -12.15 -3.64 0.69
C ALA A 84 -11.34 -4.72 -0.04
N LYS A 85 -11.98 -5.54 -0.86
CA LYS A 85 -11.31 -6.54 -1.68
C LYS A 85 -10.33 -5.91 -2.66
N ILE A 86 -10.73 -4.84 -3.34
CA ILE A 86 -9.86 -4.11 -4.27
C ILE A 86 -8.67 -3.49 -3.53
N LEU A 87 -8.91 -2.82 -2.42
CA LEU A 87 -7.85 -2.16 -1.65
C LEU A 87 -6.87 -3.15 -1.05
N THR A 88 -7.33 -4.26 -0.51
CA THR A 88 -6.45 -5.31 0.00
C THR A 88 -5.70 -6.03 -1.11
N TYR A 89 -6.25 -6.03 -2.32
CA TYR A 89 -5.54 -6.50 -3.51
C TYR A 89 -4.32 -5.64 -3.86
N HIS A 90 -4.35 -4.35 -3.52
CA HIS A 90 -3.20 -3.46 -3.68
C HIS A 90 -2.15 -3.60 -2.57
N VAL A 91 -2.45 -4.38 -1.53
CA VAL A 91 -1.55 -4.60 -0.40
C VAL A 91 -0.95 -5.98 -0.50
N VAL A 92 0.37 -6.03 -0.46
CA VAL A 92 1.14 -7.28 -0.44
C VAL A 92 1.78 -7.43 0.93
N ALA A 93 1.65 -8.59 1.54
CA ALA A 93 2.31 -8.88 2.81
C ALA A 93 3.82 -8.97 2.59
N GLY A 94 4.58 -8.33 3.47
CA GLY A 94 6.03 -8.31 3.40
C GLY A 94 6.59 -6.93 3.08
N ASN A 95 7.89 -6.80 3.21
CA ASN A 95 8.62 -5.56 2.98
C ASN A 95 9.35 -5.64 1.64
N LEU A 96 8.65 -5.30 0.57
CA LEU A 96 9.15 -5.38 -0.80
C LEU A 96 9.53 -3.99 -1.29
N ASP A 97 10.76 -3.57 -1.03
CA ASP A 97 11.30 -2.36 -1.63
C ASP A 97 11.62 -2.59 -3.13
N ALA A 98 11.97 -1.53 -3.84
CA ALA A 98 12.28 -1.61 -5.25
C ALA A 98 13.41 -2.62 -5.53
N THR A 99 14.42 -2.66 -4.69
CA THR A 99 15.54 -3.59 -4.83
C THR A 99 15.08 -5.04 -4.68
N ALA A 100 14.25 -5.33 -3.68
CA ALA A 100 13.71 -6.67 -3.46
C ALA A 100 12.81 -7.12 -4.62
N VAL A 101 11.98 -6.24 -5.14
CA VAL A 101 11.12 -6.52 -6.30
C VAL A 101 11.95 -6.78 -7.54
N LEU A 102 12.94 -5.93 -7.82
CA LEU A 102 13.83 -6.10 -8.96
C LEU A 102 14.61 -7.41 -8.89
N LYS A 103 15.12 -7.76 -7.71
CA LYS A 103 15.83 -9.02 -7.50
C LYS A 103 14.90 -10.22 -7.73
N ALA A 104 13.70 -10.19 -7.19
CA ALA A 104 12.72 -11.25 -7.38
C ALA A 104 12.33 -11.41 -8.85
N ILE A 105 12.21 -10.32 -9.60
CA ILE A 105 11.93 -10.34 -11.03
C ILE A 105 13.11 -11.00 -11.80
N LYS A 106 14.33 -10.64 -11.46
CA LYS A 106 15.54 -11.26 -12.08
C LYS A 106 15.61 -12.75 -11.78
N ASP A 107 15.38 -13.14 -10.54
CA ASP A 107 15.39 -14.55 -10.12
C ASP A 107 14.25 -15.34 -10.80
N GLY A 108 13.13 -14.68 -11.06
CA GLY A 108 11.97 -15.24 -11.76
C GLY A 108 12.02 -15.13 -13.29
N LYS A 109 13.18 -14.86 -13.87
CA LYS A 109 13.40 -14.76 -15.33
C LYS A 109 12.55 -13.68 -16.01
N GLY A 110 12.41 -12.54 -15.37
CA GLY A 110 11.75 -11.37 -15.91
C GLY A 110 10.36 -11.10 -15.34
N LYS A 111 9.85 -11.95 -14.46
CA LYS A 111 8.58 -11.73 -13.76
C LYS A 111 8.52 -12.46 -12.43
N VAL A 112 7.75 -11.94 -11.51
CA VAL A 112 7.49 -12.56 -10.21
C VAL A 112 6.01 -12.41 -9.86
N THR A 113 5.45 -13.43 -9.24
CA THR A 113 4.08 -13.39 -8.73
C THR A 113 4.10 -12.97 -7.26
N LEU A 114 3.37 -11.91 -6.97
CA LEU A 114 3.19 -11.36 -5.63
C LEU A 114 1.80 -11.74 -5.11
N LYS A 115 1.72 -12.19 -3.87
CA LYS A 115 0.45 -12.56 -3.26
C LYS A 115 -0.11 -11.38 -2.48
N ALA A 116 -1.29 -10.94 -2.85
CA ALA A 116 -1.98 -9.85 -2.17
C ALA A 116 -2.65 -10.33 -0.88
N VAL A 117 -2.86 -9.40 0.03
CA VAL A 117 -3.54 -9.66 1.31
C VAL A 117 -4.96 -10.18 1.09
N SER A 118 -5.61 -9.77 0.00
CA SER A 118 -6.94 -10.28 -0.38
C SER A 118 -6.97 -11.75 -0.80
N GLY A 119 -5.81 -12.38 -0.99
CA GLY A 119 -5.68 -13.73 -1.51
C GLY A 119 -5.48 -13.82 -3.02
N GLY A 120 -5.63 -12.72 -3.74
CA GLY A 120 -5.33 -12.63 -5.16
C GLY A 120 -3.84 -12.53 -5.46
N THR A 121 -3.49 -12.56 -6.73
CA THR A 121 -2.10 -12.47 -7.17
C THR A 121 -1.88 -11.30 -8.12
N LEU A 122 -0.71 -10.69 -7.98
CA LEU A 122 -0.19 -9.66 -8.88
C LEU A 122 1.08 -10.19 -9.53
N THR A 123 1.24 -9.97 -10.81
CA THR A 123 2.50 -10.30 -11.47
C THR A 123 3.31 -9.03 -11.69
N ALA A 124 4.48 -8.97 -11.10
CA ALA A 124 5.42 -7.88 -11.32
C ALA A 124 6.42 -8.27 -12.40
N SER A 125 6.69 -7.37 -13.32
CA SER A 125 7.68 -7.54 -14.38
C SER A 125 8.36 -6.21 -14.70
N ILE A 126 9.37 -6.24 -15.52
CA ILE A 126 10.07 -5.03 -15.96
C ILE A 126 9.77 -4.80 -17.44
N LYS A 127 9.36 -3.58 -17.75
CA LYS A 127 9.16 -3.12 -19.12
C LYS A 127 9.74 -1.71 -19.26
N ASP A 128 10.60 -1.51 -20.25
CA ASP A 128 11.25 -0.22 -20.50
C ASP A 128 11.96 0.38 -19.26
N GLY A 129 12.57 -0.48 -18.44
CA GLY A 129 13.27 -0.08 -17.23
C GLY A 129 12.37 0.24 -16.05
N LYS A 130 11.06 0.05 -16.17
CA LYS A 130 10.07 0.30 -15.10
C LYS A 130 9.43 -1.00 -14.64
N VAL A 131 9.10 -1.05 -13.36
CA VAL A 131 8.31 -2.15 -12.81
C VAL A 131 6.86 -1.95 -13.22
N ILE A 132 6.27 -2.97 -13.81
CA ILE A 132 4.85 -3.01 -14.11
C ILE A 132 4.19 -4.13 -13.32
N LEU A 133 2.94 -3.90 -12.95
CA LEU A 133 2.09 -4.87 -12.28
C LEU A 133 0.99 -5.30 -13.25
N THR A 134 0.79 -6.59 -13.37
CA THR A 134 -0.31 -7.15 -14.15
C THR A 134 -1.29 -7.79 -13.19
N ASP A 135 -2.55 -7.39 -13.26
CA ASP A 135 -3.60 -7.96 -12.43
C ASP A 135 -4.20 -9.23 -13.04
N GLU A 136 -5.10 -9.87 -12.29
CA GLU A 136 -5.75 -11.11 -12.73
C GLU A 136 -6.71 -10.92 -13.90
N LYS A 137 -7.10 -9.68 -14.19
CA LYS A 137 -7.94 -9.32 -15.35
C LYS A 137 -7.14 -8.94 -16.58
N GLY A 138 -5.81 -8.91 -16.47
CA GLY A 138 -4.92 -8.49 -17.54
C GLY A 138 -4.66 -6.99 -17.60
N GLY A 139 -5.15 -6.23 -16.62
CA GLY A 139 -4.84 -4.81 -16.48
C GLY A 139 -3.38 -4.59 -16.09
N ILE A 140 -2.80 -3.51 -16.56
CA ILE A 140 -1.41 -3.17 -16.30
C ILE A 140 -1.32 -1.85 -15.58
N ALA A 141 -0.54 -1.82 -14.51
CA ALA A 141 -0.20 -0.61 -13.77
C ALA A 141 1.32 -0.45 -13.77
N THR A 142 1.80 0.76 -14.01
CA THR A 142 3.22 1.07 -13.97
C THR A 142 3.58 1.72 -12.65
N VAL A 143 4.65 1.25 -12.02
CA VAL A 143 5.18 1.87 -10.81
C VAL A 143 5.92 3.14 -11.21
N THR A 144 5.41 4.29 -10.78
CA THR A 144 5.95 5.61 -11.11
C THR A 144 6.88 6.17 -10.05
N ALA A 145 6.68 5.77 -8.81
CA ALA A 145 7.56 6.13 -7.69
C ALA A 145 7.67 4.93 -6.74
N THR A 146 8.84 4.76 -6.17
CA THR A 146 9.15 3.63 -5.31
C THR A 146 9.68 4.09 -3.95
N ASP A 147 9.66 3.17 -2.98
CA ASP A 147 10.36 3.32 -1.69
C ASP A 147 9.91 4.53 -0.86
N LEU A 148 8.62 4.85 -0.89
CA LEU A 148 8.05 5.74 0.10
C LEU A 148 7.90 4.96 1.41
N LYS A 149 8.86 5.15 2.29
CA LYS A 149 8.92 4.39 3.53
C LYS A 149 7.93 4.91 4.57
N ALA A 150 7.21 3.99 5.16
CA ALA A 150 6.37 4.23 6.32
C ALA A 150 6.83 3.36 7.50
N GLY A 151 6.38 3.66 8.71
CA GLY A 151 6.79 2.92 9.89
C GLY A 151 6.38 1.44 9.88
N ASN A 152 5.31 1.10 9.19
CA ASN A 152 4.78 -0.26 9.10
C ASN A 152 4.81 -0.84 7.68
N GLY A 153 5.55 -0.23 6.75
CA GLY A 153 5.66 -0.76 5.40
C GLY A 153 6.26 0.20 4.39
N ILE A 154 6.08 -0.14 3.14
CA ILE A 154 6.58 0.61 1.99
C ILE A 154 5.44 0.89 1.03
N ILE A 155 5.44 2.07 0.44
CA ILE A 155 4.47 2.49 -0.57
C ILE A 155 5.17 2.64 -1.91
N HIS A 156 4.62 2.01 -2.92
CA HIS A 156 4.99 2.24 -4.33
C HIS A 156 3.81 2.90 -5.02
N VAL A 157 4.07 3.97 -5.73
CA VAL A 157 3.03 4.70 -6.45
C VAL A 157 2.83 4.08 -7.83
N ILE A 158 1.58 3.81 -8.17
CA ILE A 158 1.20 3.25 -9.48
C ILE A 158 0.26 4.19 -10.22
N ASP A 159 0.27 4.10 -11.54
CA ASP A 159 -0.48 4.98 -12.43
C ASP A 159 -1.83 4.41 -12.89
N ALA A 160 -2.19 3.24 -12.41
CA ALA A 160 -3.46 2.59 -12.71
C ALA A 160 -3.92 1.73 -11.54
N VAL A 161 -5.23 1.58 -11.40
CA VAL A 161 -5.82 0.70 -10.38
C VAL A 161 -5.80 -0.73 -10.87
N VAL A 162 -5.27 -1.65 -10.06
CA VAL A 162 -5.31 -3.08 -10.34
C VAL A 162 -6.58 -3.68 -9.73
N LEU A 163 -7.19 -4.60 -10.45
CA LEU A 163 -8.48 -5.18 -10.06
C LEU A 163 -8.36 -6.70 -9.90
N PRO A 164 -8.86 -7.26 -8.79
CA PRO A 164 -8.95 -8.70 -8.63
C PRO A 164 -10.07 -9.29 -9.50
N LYS A 165 -10.00 -10.59 -9.75
CA LYS A 165 -11.10 -11.33 -10.37
C LYS A 165 -12.34 -11.39 -9.49
#